data_4d012fb46d368c6d2b6fb33ecc66865c
#
_entry.id   4d012fb46d368c6d2b6fb33ecc66865c
#
_cell.length_a   1.000
_cell.length_b   1.000
_cell.length_c   1.000
_cell.angle_alpha   90.00
_cell.angle_beta   90.00
_cell.angle_gamma   90.00
#
_symmetry.space_group_name_H-M   'P 1'
#
loop_
_entity.id
_entity.type
_entity.pdbx_description
1 polymer ?
#
loop_
_entity_poly.entity_id
_entity_poly.type
_entity_poly.pdbx_seq_one_letter_code
_entity_poly.pdbx_strand_id
1 'polypeptide(L)'
;MKTKMKNLIKNYYILILFFVALVVFMLRSSFVLNHPSFYAEDGLWTGLIFNKGAIWTILNARQDYYPITIVLMIDLAKHLSAIFFGNDISTIPVFLYFISCVFYSLVAILPVITLKKRLNKYARLFIYLGILLLPLGTSTTEVLGRTLQTHFYIWIITLCLLIYRYDHKTTNKFNIFIIDIALILLVPTFPSVLLIYGTYGLIEIYNIIYHYYFYNRGYKEKRITLAKTKEMFICELSKFHIKSLLISAFIILIFALKIFIRMKNSSMDFGSGMSSNIIEIIVRAFIFPIVYGIYNNLNNQISLLIIIAFILFLVDGYFTIKKESRNFYIILLLAYLSIGVITITTRSSITLFLNNYQTSYPDRYYMLTNAMMFFPIGVIISDWLIQSRQGLKIFAMLIIFSVLFIAVFNYKKIFRLEKNDLPWITERDFKSQIIDSYNSDNRTNDGNYYIIEIDPEWEMNLPVKVVDDFVKLKN
;
A
#
# COMPACT_ATOMS: atom_id res chain seq x y z
N MET A 1 -27.01 -3.43 -31.59
CA MET A 1 -26.57 -4.19 -30.43
C MET A 1 -25.11 -3.95 -30.08
N LYS A 2 -24.14 -4.09 -31.00
CA LYS A 2 -22.69 -3.87 -30.75
C LYS A 2 -22.34 -2.47 -30.20
N THR A 3 -22.96 -1.40 -30.68
CA THR A 3 -22.69 -0.02 -30.23
C THR A 3 -23.22 0.24 -28.82
N LYS A 4 -24.41 -0.27 -28.48
CA LYS A 4 -24.98 -0.22 -27.13
C LYS A 4 -24.09 -0.95 -26.11
N MET A 5 -23.63 -2.15 -26.46
CA MET A 5 -22.75 -2.96 -25.63
C MET A 5 -21.38 -2.30 -25.41
N LYS A 6 -20.82 -1.66 -26.47
CA LYS A 6 -19.55 -0.92 -26.37
C LYS A 6 -19.66 0.31 -25.45
N ASN A 7 -20.78 1.00 -25.47
CA ASN A 7 -21.04 2.12 -24.56
C ASN A 7 -21.31 1.64 -23.12
N LEU A 8 -22.00 0.53 -22.95
CA LEU A 8 -22.21 -0.07 -21.65
C LEU A 8 -20.86 -0.49 -21.01
N ILE A 9 -20.02 -1.20 -21.76
CA ILE A 9 -18.68 -1.60 -21.29
C ILE A 9 -17.83 -0.36 -20.95
N LYS A 10 -17.91 0.71 -21.75
CA LYS A 10 -17.17 1.94 -21.49
C LYS A 10 -17.59 2.64 -20.19
N ASN A 11 -18.88 2.59 -19.87
CA ASN A 11 -19.44 3.21 -18.64
C ASN A 11 -19.18 2.39 -17.39
N TYR A 12 -19.18 1.05 -17.52
CA TYR A 12 -19.01 0.13 -16.37
C TYR A 12 -17.62 -0.50 -16.26
N TYR A 13 -16.69 -0.14 -17.13
CA TYR A 13 -15.37 -0.76 -17.19
C TYR A 13 -14.61 -0.67 -15.84
N ILE A 14 -14.74 0.44 -15.11
CA ILE A 14 -14.13 0.62 -13.78
C ILE A 14 -14.74 -0.37 -12.77
N LEU A 15 -16.06 -0.50 -12.81
CA LEU A 15 -16.79 -1.42 -11.95
C LEU A 15 -16.42 -2.89 -12.26
N ILE A 16 -16.29 -3.22 -13.56
CA ILE A 16 -15.82 -4.55 -13.98
C ILE A 16 -14.42 -4.83 -13.45
N LEU A 17 -13.48 -3.89 -13.58
CA LEU A 17 -12.13 -4.05 -13.04
C LEU A 17 -12.12 -4.21 -11.51
N PHE A 18 -12.99 -3.48 -10.81
CA PHE A 18 -13.13 -3.62 -9.36
C PHE A 18 -13.59 -5.04 -8.98
N PHE A 19 -14.64 -5.57 -9.62
CA PHE A 19 -15.11 -6.91 -9.33
C PHE A 19 -14.11 -7.99 -9.75
N VAL A 20 -13.39 -7.80 -10.84
CA VAL A 20 -12.28 -8.70 -11.24
C VAL A 20 -11.21 -8.69 -10.16
N ALA A 21 -10.82 -7.52 -9.65
CA ALA A 21 -9.84 -7.42 -8.57
C ALA A 21 -10.34 -8.12 -7.29
N LEU A 22 -11.60 -7.90 -6.93
CA LEU A 22 -12.21 -8.51 -5.75
C LEU A 22 -12.17 -10.05 -5.84
N VAL A 23 -12.60 -10.62 -6.97
CA VAL A 23 -12.55 -12.07 -7.17
C VAL A 23 -11.12 -12.59 -7.13
N VAL A 24 -10.17 -11.91 -7.78
CA VAL A 24 -8.76 -12.34 -7.79
C VAL A 24 -8.17 -12.28 -6.38
N PHE A 25 -8.40 -11.22 -5.60
CA PHE A 25 -7.91 -11.15 -4.22
C PHE A 25 -8.56 -12.20 -3.33
N MET A 26 -9.86 -12.47 -3.49
CA MET A 26 -10.55 -13.55 -2.77
C MET A 26 -9.95 -14.93 -3.10
N LEU A 27 -9.67 -15.21 -4.37
CA LEU A 27 -9.04 -16.47 -4.78
C LEU A 27 -7.61 -16.61 -4.23
N ARG A 28 -6.83 -15.53 -4.24
CA ARG A 28 -5.46 -15.51 -3.72
C ARG A 28 -5.39 -15.68 -2.20
N SER A 29 -6.42 -15.26 -1.49
CA SER A 29 -6.51 -15.34 -0.03
C SER A 29 -7.52 -16.39 0.45
N SER A 30 -7.89 -17.35 -0.39
CA SER A 30 -8.87 -18.39 -0.07
C SER A 30 -8.52 -19.20 1.18
N PHE A 31 -7.24 -19.39 1.49
CA PHE A 31 -6.80 -20.03 2.72
C PHE A 31 -7.34 -19.31 3.97
N VAL A 32 -7.29 -17.98 4.00
CA VAL A 32 -7.79 -17.17 5.12
C VAL A 32 -9.32 -17.29 5.27
N LEU A 33 -10.04 -17.43 4.17
CA LEU A 33 -11.50 -17.66 4.20
C LEU A 33 -11.85 -19.05 4.73
N ASN A 34 -11.06 -20.06 4.37
CA ASN A 34 -11.29 -21.44 4.82
C ASN A 34 -10.96 -21.63 6.31
N HIS A 35 -10.04 -20.83 6.85
CA HIS A 35 -9.62 -20.84 8.25
C HIS A 35 -9.73 -19.43 8.83
N PRO A 36 -10.96 -18.91 9.06
CA PRO A 36 -11.18 -17.53 9.50
C PRO A 36 -10.71 -17.36 10.95
N SER A 37 -9.53 -16.79 11.10
CA SER A 37 -8.87 -16.50 12.39
C SER A 37 -8.30 -15.10 12.38
N PHE A 38 -8.01 -14.55 13.55
CA PHE A 38 -7.21 -13.34 13.66
C PHE A 38 -5.72 -13.65 13.48
N TYR A 39 -4.96 -12.63 13.09
CA TYR A 39 -3.53 -12.74 12.91
C TYR A 39 -2.81 -11.56 13.59
N ALA A 40 -1.89 -11.86 14.49
CA ALA A 40 -1.03 -10.90 15.16
C ALA A 40 -1.82 -9.69 15.73
N GLU A 41 -1.41 -8.46 15.38
CA GLU A 41 -2.03 -7.23 15.88
C GLU A 41 -3.52 -7.09 15.53
N ASP A 42 -4.04 -7.75 14.47
CA ASP A 42 -5.48 -7.71 14.17
C ASP A 42 -6.31 -8.21 15.35
N GLY A 43 -5.88 -9.32 15.97
CA GLY A 43 -6.55 -9.86 17.16
C GLY A 43 -6.31 -9.01 18.41
N LEU A 44 -5.06 -8.58 18.65
CA LEU A 44 -4.74 -7.71 19.77
C LEU A 44 -5.61 -6.44 19.75
N TRP A 45 -5.72 -5.77 18.59
CA TRP A 45 -6.52 -4.56 18.47
C TRP A 45 -8.02 -4.85 18.52
N THR A 46 -8.47 -6.02 18.07
CA THR A 46 -9.86 -6.45 18.26
C THR A 46 -10.18 -6.55 19.75
N GLY A 47 -9.32 -7.20 20.54
CA GLY A 47 -9.46 -7.25 22.00
C GLY A 47 -9.53 -5.87 22.64
N LEU A 48 -8.62 -4.95 22.23
CA LEU A 48 -8.64 -3.56 22.71
C LEU A 48 -9.92 -2.81 22.33
N ILE A 49 -10.48 -3.03 21.13
CA ILE A 49 -11.75 -2.44 20.69
C ILE A 49 -12.91 -2.91 21.56
N PHE A 50 -12.95 -4.20 21.92
CA PHE A 50 -13.97 -4.72 22.85
C PHE A 50 -13.82 -4.15 24.25
N ASN A 51 -12.59 -3.92 24.72
CA ASN A 51 -12.29 -3.51 26.08
C ASN A 51 -12.37 -1.98 26.28
N LYS A 52 -11.90 -1.19 25.31
CA LYS A 52 -11.68 0.26 25.45
C LYS A 52 -12.35 1.08 24.34
N GLY A 53 -12.87 0.44 23.30
CA GLY A 53 -13.46 1.09 22.13
C GLY A 53 -12.45 1.51 21.07
N ALA A 54 -12.96 1.77 19.86
CA ALA A 54 -12.13 2.04 18.67
C ALA A 54 -11.27 3.33 18.80
N ILE A 55 -11.85 4.42 19.33
CA ILE A 55 -11.11 5.70 19.47
C ILE A 55 -9.92 5.55 20.41
N TRP A 56 -10.12 4.90 21.56
CA TRP A 56 -9.03 4.64 22.50
C TRP A 56 -7.94 3.78 21.87
N THR A 57 -8.34 2.75 21.14
CA THR A 57 -7.41 1.84 20.42
C THR A 57 -6.58 2.60 19.39
N ILE A 58 -7.21 3.46 18.56
CA ILE A 58 -6.47 4.33 17.61
C ILE A 58 -5.40 5.16 18.32
N LEU A 59 -5.73 5.72 19.48
CA LEU A 59 -4.84 6.64 20.18
C LEU A 59 -3.72 5.93 20.95
N ASN A 60 -3.89 4.67 21.34
CA ASN A 60 -3.03 4.01 22.32
C ASN A 60 -2.42 2.66 21.88
N ALA A 61 -2.96 1.99 20.83
CA ALA A 61 -2.50 0.66 20.43
C ALA A 61 -1.05 0.64 19.92
N ARG A 62 -0.58 1.72 19.32
CA ARG A 62 0.81 1.83 18.80
C ARG A 62 1.47 3.11 19.30
N GLN A 63 2.80 3.05 19.43
CA GLN A 63 3.61 4.20 19.83
C GLN A 63 4.14 5.00 18.64
N ASP A 64 4.38 4.32 17.52
CA ASP A 64 5.05 4.82 16.32
C ASP A 64 4.09 5.41 15.27
N TYR A 65 2.81 4.97 15.24
CA TYR A 65 1.78 5.51 14.35
C TYR A 65 0.37 5.31 14.93
N TYR A 66 -0.63 5.90 14.25
CA TYR A 66 -2.04 5.69 14.60
C TYR A 66 -2.66 4.69 13.65
N PRO A 67 -3.06 3.48 14.07
CA PRO A 67 -3.62 2.46 13.19
C PRO A 67 -5.07 2.77 12.78
N ILE A 68 -5.34 4.00 12.29
CA ILE A 68 -6.68 4.51 12.02
C ILE A 68 -7.44 3.60 11.06
N THR A 69 -6.88 3.34 9.88
CA THR A 69 -7.57 2.55 8.85
C THR A 69 -7.84 1.12 9.30
N ILE A 70 -6.87 0.51 9.97
CA ILE A 70 -6.98 -0.89 10.44
C ILE A 70 -8.04 -0.99 11.53
N VAL A 71 -7.97 -0.13 12.55
CA VAL A 71 -8.93 -0.12 13.65
C VAL A 71 -10.35 0.18 13.15
N LEU A 72 -10.51 1.11 12.20
CA LEU A 72 -11.83 1.36 11.60
C LEU A 72 -12.35 0.17 10.80
N MET A 73 -11.48 -0.60 10.12
CA MET A 73 -11.88 -1.84 9.43
C MET A 73 -12.32 -2.91 10.42
N ILE A 74 -11.60 -3.07 11.53
CA ILE A 74 -11.94 -4.02 12.61
C ILE A 74 -13.27 -3.62 13.25
N ASP A 75 -13.44 -2.36 13.59
CA ASP A 75 -14.67 -1.87 14.21
C ASP A 75 -15.87 -2.02 13.25
N LEU A 76 -15.70 -1.73 11.97
CA LEU A 76 -16.69 -2.01 10.92
C LEU A 76 -17.03 -3.51 10.86
N ALA A 77 -16.05 -4.39 10.86
CA ALA A 77 -16.26 -5.84 10.83
C ALA A 77 -17.06 -6.31 12.07
N LYS A 78 -16.72 -5.80 13.26
CA LYS A 78 -17.44 -6.05 14.50
C LYS A 78 -18.92 -5.62 14.40
N HIS A 79 -19.19 -4.43 13.87
CA HIS A 79 -20.56 -3.94 13.71
C HIS A 79 -21.34 -4.73 12.66
N LEU A 80 -20.73 -5.10 11.54
CA LEU A 80 -21.35 -5.95 10.53
C LEU A 80 -21.66 -7.35 11.09
N SER A 81 -20.73 -7.94 11.83
CA SER A 81 -20.94 -9.21 12.54
C SER A 81 -22.17 -9.10 13.47
N ALA A 82 -22.24 -8.05 14.28
CA ALA A 82 -23.34 -7.85 15.20
C ALA A 82 -24.71 -7.64 14.48
N ILE A 83 -24.72 -6.94 13.36
CA ILE A 83 -25.96 -6.69 12.58
C ILE A 83 -26.47 -7.98 11.92
N PHE A 84 -25.58 -8.77 11.31
CA PHE A 84 -25.99 -9.92 10.49
C PHE A 84 -26.07 -11.23 11.28
N PHE A 85 -25.28 -11.36 12.34
CA PHE A 85 -25.14 -12.61 13.12
C PHE A 85 -25.31 -12.40 14.63
N GLY A 86 -25.81 -11.23 15.04
CA GLY A 86 -26.01 -10.93 16.46
C GLY A 86 -24.68 -10.92 17.23
N ASN A 87 -24.63 -11.64 18.36
CA ASN A 87 -23.43 -11.68 19.20
C ASN A 87 -22.43 -12.79 18.79
N ASP A 88 -22.54 -13.35 17.60
CA ASP A 88 -21.61 -14.35 17.09
C ASP A 88 -20.28 -13.72 16.67
N ILE A 89 -19.40 -13.50 17.64
CA ILE A 89 -18.10 -12.87 17.42
C ILE A 89 -17.16 -13.71 16.53
N SER A 90 -17.43 -15.01 16.37
CA SER A 90 -16.60 -15.88 15.50
C SER A 90 -16.69 -15.53 14.01
N THR A 91 -17.68 -14.71 13.62
CA THR A 91 -17.86 -14.25 12.25
C THR A 91 -17.04 -12.99 11.93
N ILE A 92 -16.46 -12.31 12.93
CA ILE A 92 -15.67 -11.08 12.72
C ILE A 92 -14.50 -11.30 11.75
N PRO A 93 -13.67 -12.36 11.87
CA PRO A 93 -12.59 -12.60 10.90
C PRO A 93 -13.06 -12.76 9.45
N VAL A 94 -14.27 -13.30 9.24
CA VAL A 94 -14.88 -13.42 7.90
C VAL A 94 -15.18 -12.04 7.32
N PHE A 95 -15.77 -11.12 8.12
CA PHE A 95 -16.00 -9.74 7.67
C PHE A 95 -14.69 -8.99 7.43
N LEU A 96 -13.67 -9.19 8.28
CA LEU A 96 -12.34 -8.61 8.05
C LEU A 96 -11.75 -9.08 6.73
N TYR A 97 -11.87 -10.36 6.42
CA TYR A 97 -11.47 -10.90 5.13
C TYR A 97 -12.12 -10.16 3.95
N PHE A 98 -13.45 -10.02 3.94
CA PHE A 98 -14.15 -9.32 2.87
C PHE A 98 -13.78 -7.83 2.80
N ILE A 99 -13.72 -7.14 3.93
CA ILE A 99 -13.33 -5.72 4.00
C ILE A 99 -11.92 -5.53 3.45
N SER A 100 -10.97 -6.39 3.80
CA SER A 100 -9.61 -6.32 3.29
C SER A 100 -9.54 -6.57 1.78
N CYS A 101 -10.27 -7.55 1.25
CA CYS A 101 -10.34 -7.81 -0.19
C CYS A 101 -10.95 -6.62 -0.96
N VAL A 102 -11.98 -5.98 -0.40
CA VAL A 102 -12.56 -4.74 -0.96
C VAL A 102 -11.52 -3.62 -0.95
N PHE A 103 -10.80 -3.44 0.16
CA PHE A 103 -9.73 -2.43 0.26
C PHE A 103 -8.64 -2.63 -0.78
N TYR A 104 -8.08 -3.83 -0.91
CA TYR A 104 -7.05 -4.12 -1.92
C TYR A 104 -7.57 -3.93 -3.35
N SER A 105 -8.83 -4.24 -3.60
CA SER A 105 -9.47 -4.01 -4.90
C SER A 105 -9.58 -2.52 -5.23
N LEU A 106 -9.92 -1.69 -4.24
CA LEU A 106 -9.92 -0.23 -4.37
C LEU A 106 -8.50 0.30 -4.63
N VAL A 107 -7.49 -0.21 -3.92
CA VAL A 107 -6.08 0.17 -4.16
C VAL A 107 -5.65 -0.16 -5.58
N ALA A 108 -5.97 -1.35 -6.08
CA ALA A 108 -5.59 -1.77 -7.43
C ALA A 108 -6.24 -0.90 -8.51
N ILE A 109 -7.49 -0.48 -8.33
CA ILE A 109 -8.23 0.30 -9.33
C ILE A 109 -7.90 1.80 -9.29
N LEU A 110 -7.42 2.30 -8.16
CA LEU A 110 -7.17 3.71 -7.95
C LEU A 110 -6.24 4.35 -9.00
N PRO A 111 -5.10 3.73 -9.41
CA PRO A 111 -4.26 4.24 -10.49
C PRO A 111 -5.00 4.35 -11.83
N VAL A 112 -5.94 3.43 -12.10
CA VAL A 112 -6.73 3.45 -13.34
C VAL A 112 -7.60 4.70 -13.43
N ILE A 113 -8.12 5.15 -12.29
CA ILE A 113 -8.98 6.33 -12.18
C ILE A 113 -8.14 7.61 -12.16
N THR A 114 -7.15 7.65 -11.27
CA THR A 114 -6.42 8.89 -10.93
C THR A 114 -5.39 9.30 -11.98
N LEU A 115 -4.76 8.32 -12.65
CA LEU A 115 -3.72 8.59 -13.65
C LEU A 115 -4.26 8.79 -15.08
N LYS A 116 -5.58 8.91 -15.25
CA LYS A 116 -6.22 9.01 -16.58
C LYS A 116 -5.71 10.17 -17.42
N LYS A 117 -5.33 11.29 -16.80
CA LYS A 117 -4.78 12.47 -17.51
C LYS A 117 -3.30 12.33 -17.87
N ARG A 118 -2.57 11.45 -17.19
CA ARG A 118 -1.13 11.28 -17.31
C ARG A 118 -0.70 10.08 -18.14
N LEU A 119 -1.46 9.00 -18.06
CA LEU A 119 -1.10 7.71 -18.65
C LEU A 119 -2.20 7.22 -19.61
N ASN A 120 -1.79 6.55 -20.67
CA ASN A 120 -2.71 5.85 -21.55
C ASN A 120 -3.39 4.65 -20.85
N LYS A 121 -4.43 4.10 -21.47
CA LYS A 121 -5.21 3.01 -20.87
C LYS A 121 -4.41 1.73 -20.62
N TYR A 122 -3.44 1.41 -21.46
CA TYR A 122 -2.64 0.18 -21.34
C TYR A 122 -1.63 0.27 -20.21
N ALA A 123 -0.98 1.43 -20.06
CA ALA A 123 -0.08 1.68 -18.93
C ALA A 123 -0.81 1.65 -17.59
N ARG A 124 -2.03 2.21 -17.51
CA ARG A 124 -2.86 2.13 -16.31
C ARG A 124 -3.29 0.70 -16.00
N LEU A 125 -3.63 -0.08 -17.02
CA LEU A 125 -3.94 -1.50 -16.88
C LEU A 125 -2.70 -2.28 -16.41
N PHE A 126 -1.51 -1.95 -16.91
CA PHE A 126 -0.26 -2.55 -16.45
C PHE A 126 -0.02 -2.32 -14.95
N ILE A 127 -0.21 -1.09 -14.45
CA ILE A 127 -0.09 -0.79 -13.02
C ILE A 127 -1.14 -1.56 -12.21
N TYR A 128 -2.39 -1.58 -12.69
CA TYR A 128 -3.47 -2.37 -12.08
C TYR A 128 -3.11 -3.86 -11.98
N LEU A 129 -2.65 -4.47 -13.05
CA LEU A 129 -2.23 -5.87 -13.07
C LEU A 129 -1.01 -6.11 -12.17
N GLY A 130 -0.06 -5.18 -12.16
CA GLY A 130 1.10 -5.25 -11.30
C GLY A 130 0.75 -5.30 -9.81
N ILE A 131 -0.21 -4.47 -9.38
CA ILE A 131 -0.72 -4.48 -8.00
C ILE A 131 -1.55 -5.74 -7.73
N LEU A 132 -2.45 -6.10 -8.66
CA LEU A 132 -3.37 -7.23 -8.53
C LEU A 132 -2.65 -8.57 -8.42
N LEU A 133 -1.58 -8.75 -9.20
CA LEU A 133 -0.82 -9.99 -9.33
C LEU A 133 0.54 -9.94 -8.63
N LEU A 134 0.76 -8.91 -7.79
CA LEU A 134 2.02 -8.73 -7.07
C LEU A 134 2.40 -10.03 -6.32
N PRO A 135 3.55 -10.64 -6.61
CA PRO A 135 4.00 -11.79 -5.85
C PRO A 135 4.40 -11.36 -4.43
N LEU A 136 3.89 -12.07 -3.44
CA LEU A 136 4.10 -11.79 -2.02
C LEU A 136 4.87 -12.92 -1.31
N GLY A 137 5.27 -13.95 -2.06
CA GLY A 137 5.94 -15.12 -1.51
C GLY A 137 5.12 -15.77 -0.40
N THR A 138 5.79 -16.22 0.64
CA THR A 138 5.16 -16.84 1.81
C THR A 138 4.30 -15.88 2.63
N SER A 139 4.44 -14.56 2.43
CA SER A 139 3.66 -13.55 3.15
C SER A 139 2.23 -13.34 2.58
N THR A 140 1.81 -14.10 1.58
CA THR A 140 0.50 -13.91 0.95
C THR A 140 -0.66 -14.01 1.95
N THR A 141 -0.63 -14.97 2.88
CA THR A 141 -1.68 -15.16 3.90
C THR A 141 -1.61 -14.17 5.05
N GLU A 142 -0.48 -13.51 5.24
CA GLU A 142 -0.34 -12.44 6.23
C GLU A 142 -0.83 -11.09 5.68
N VAL A 143 -0.80 -10.94 4.35
CA VAL A 143 -1.16 -9.70 3.66
C VAL A 143 -2.59 -9.75 3.16
N LEU A 144 -2.91 -10.71 2.29
CA LEU A 144 -4.22 -10.78 1.64
C LEU A 144 -5.25 -11.43 2.56
N GLY A 145 -6.44 -10.87 2.60
CA GLY A 145 -7.50 -11.32 3.49
C GLY A 145 -7.32 -10.89 4.96
N ARG A 146 -6.32 -10.07 5.26
CA ARG A 146 -5.99 -9.51 6.58
C ARG A 146 -5.98 -8.00 6.53
N THR A 147 -6.25 -7.34 7.65
CA THR A 147 -6.24 -5.88 7.72
C THR A 147 -4.90 -5.30 8.12
N LEU A 148 -4.07 -6.07 8.82
CA LEU A 148 -2.80 -5.63 9.39
C LEU A 148 -1.89 -4.93 8.37
N GLN A 149 -1.73 -5.49 7.18
CA GLN A 149 -0.80 -4.97 6.18
C GLN A 149 -1.40 -3.90 5.26
N THR A 150 -2.67 -3.54 5.45
CA THR A 150 -3.33 -2.51 4.61
C THR A 150 -2.67 -1.14 4.73
N HIS A 151 -2.02 -0.84 5.87
CA HIS A 151 -1.33 0.43 6.08
C HIS A 151 -0.18 0.68 5.09
N PHE A 152 0.50 -0.35 4.57
CA PHE A 152 1.52 -0.18 3.55
C PHE A 152 0.95 0.37 2.24
N TYR A 153 -0.27 -0.04 1.88
CA TYR A 153 -0.91 0.42 0.63
C TYR A 153 -1.43 1.86 0.70
N ILE A 154 -1.47 2.47 1.89
CA ILE A 154 -1.80 3.89 2.07
C ILE A 154 -0.86 4.79 1.26
N TRP A 155 0.37 4.36 1.04
CA TRP A 155 1.31 5.04 0.15
C TRP A 155 0.76 5.20 -1.27
N ILE A 156 0.28 4.10 -1.86
CA ILE A 156 -0.29 4.10 -3.21
C ILE A 156 -1.53 4.98 -3.25
N ILE A 157 -2.39 4.87 -2.23
CA ILE A 157 -3.61 5.68 -2.12
C ILE A 157 -3.22 7.16 -2.08
N THR A 158 -2.30 7.53 -1.21
CA THR A 158 -1.86 8.92 -1.05
C THR A 158 -1.24 9.47 -2.33
N LEU A 159 -0.35 8.72 -2.97
CA LEU A 159 0.25 9.12 -4.25
C LEU A 159 -0.83 9.37 -5.31
N CYS A 160 -1.76 8.43 -5.47
CA CYS A 160 -2.83 8.54 -6.44
C CYS A 160 -3.76 9.72 -6.17
N LEU A 161 -4.12 9.97 -4.90
CA LEU A 161 -4.96 11.10 -4.50
C LEU A 161 -4.24 12.44 -4.71
N LEU A 162 -2.96 12.54 -4.40
CA LEU A 162 -2.15 13.75 -4.67
C LEU A 162 -2.07 14.05 -6.16
N ILE A 163 -1.80 13.03 -7.00
CA ILE A 163 -1.78 13.19 -8.44
C ILE A 163 -3.15 13.64 -8.96
N TYR A 164 -4.22 12.98 -8.52
CA TYR A 164 -5.58 13.34 -8.92
C TYR A 164 -5.92 14.77 -8.53
N ARG A 165 -5.60 15.16 -7.31
CA ARG A 165 -5.80 16.52 -6.82
C ARG A 165 -5.03 17.57 -7.63
N TYR A 166 -3.77 17.27 -7.97
CA TYR A 166 -2.94 18.14 -8.81
C TYR A 166 -3.53 18.31 -10.22
N ASP A 167 -4.00 17.24 -10.83
CA ASP A 167 -4.54 17.24 -12.18
C ASP A 167 -5.95 17.85 -12.30
N HIS A 168 -6.68 18.00 -11.19
CA HIS A 168 -8.07 18.44 -11.15
C HIS A 168 -8.27 19.74 -10.34
N LYS A 169 -7.34 20.69 -10.44
CA LYS A 169 -7.33 21.97 -9.69
C LYS A 169 -8.64 22.79 -9.82
N THR A 170 -9.33 22.69 -10.95
CA THR A 170 -10.53 23.49 -11.28
C THR A 170 -11.85 22.74 -11.16
N THR A 171 -11.81 21.47 -10.75
CA THR A 171 -13.02 20.66 -10.58
C THR A 171 -13.68 20.90 -9.23
N ASN A 172 -14.89 20.41 -9.07
CA ASN A 172 -15.78 20.57 -7.94
C ASN A 172 -15.06 20.69 -6.58
N LYS A 173 -15.22 21.84 -5.91
CA LYS A 173 -14.61 22.13 -4.59
C LYS A 173 -14.90 21.07 -3.54
N PHE A 174 -16.08 20.45 -3.61
CA PHE A 174 -16.48 19.38 -2.69
C PHE A 174 -15.61 18.12 -2.84
N ASN A 175 -15.32 17.69 -4.08
CA ASN A 175 -14.44 16.53 -4.30
C ASN A 175 -13.01 16.80 -3.80
N ILE A 176 -12.50 18.02 -3.99
CA ILE A 176 -11.18 18.41 -3.47
C ILE A 176 -11.18 18.37 -1.95
N PHE A 177 -12.23 18.86 -1.30
CA PHE A 177 -12.37 18.85 0.16
C PHE A 177 -12.37 17.42 0.73
N ILE A 178 -13.11 16.49 0.11
CA ILE A 178 -13.11 15.07 0.50
C ILE A 178 -11.71 14.46 0.38
N ILE A 179 -11.01 14.76 -0.73
CA ILE A 179 -9.64 14.26 -0.94
C ILE A 179 -8.70 14.83 0.13
N ASP A 180 -8.81 16.11 0.46
CA ASP A 180 -8.00 16.74 1.50
C ASP A 180 -8.23 16.11 2.88
N ILE A 181 -9.49 15.82 3.25
CA ILE A 181 -9.80 15.07 4.48
C ILE A 181 -9.20 13.67 4.44
N ALA A 182 -9.38 12.94 3.33
CA ALA A 182 -8.81 11.61 3.18
C ALA A 182 -7.28 11.63 3.35
N LEU A 183 -6.59 12.58 2.73
CA LEU A 183 -5.15 12.75 2.86
C LEU A 183 -4.72 13.06 4.32
N ILE A 184 -5.48 13.90 5.02
CA ILE A 184 -5.24 14.22 6.45
C ILE A 184 -5.37 12.98 7.34
N LEU A 185 -6.34 12.10 7.06
CA LEU A 185 -6.56 10.88 7.84
C LEU A 185 -5.53 9.78 7.52
N LEU A 186 -5.06 9.71 6.27
CA LEU A 186 -4.13 8.67 5.83
C LEU A 186 -2.71 8.86 6.39
N VAL A 187 -2.25 10.11 6.51
CA VAL A 187 -0.88 10.39 6.93
C VAL A 187 -0.56 9.87 8.34
N PRO A 188 -1.38 10.09 9.37
CA PRO A 188 -1.10 9.56 10.70
C PRO A 188 -1.09 8.04 10.77
N THR A 189 -1.78 7.38 9.85
CA THR A 189 -1.85 5.90 9.77
C THR A 189 -0.52 5.30 9.33
N PHE A 190 0.22 5.99 8.49
CA PHE A 190 1.52 5.51 8.02
C PHE A 190 2.48 6.68 7.78
N PRO A 191 3.27 7.11 8.78
CA PRO A 191 4.08 8.33 8.73
C PRO A 191 5.07 8.42 7.57
N SER A 192 5.56 7.29 7.03
CA SER A 192 6.45 7.30 5.87
C SER A 192 5.83 7.92 4.61
N VAL A 193 4.49 8.05 4.57
CA VAL A 193 3.75 8.81 3.55
C VAL A 193 4.20 10.26 3.43
N LEU A 194 4.79 10.83 4.50
CA LEU A 194 5.43 12.15 4.50
C LEU A 194 6.44 12.33 3.37
N LEU A 195 7.08 11.27 2.95
CA LEU A 195 8.05 11.32 1.85
C LEU A 195 7.41 11.60 0.49
N ILE A 196 6.18 11.10 0.28
CA ILE A 196 5.43 11.45 -0.94
C ILE A 196 5.14 12.95 -0.92
N TYR A 197 4.72 13.48 0.21
CA TYR A 197 4.52 14.92 0.36
C TYR A 197 5.82 15.67 0.18
N GLY A 198 6.93 15.17 0.73
CA GLY A 198 8.26 15.77 0.56
C GLY A 198 8.71 15.80 -0.90
N THR A 199 8.58 14.69 -1.63
CA THR A 199 8.93 14.62 -3.06
C THR A 199 8.04 15.54 -3.89
N TYR A 200 6.74 15.59 -3.62
CA TYR A 200 5.82 16.53 -4.26
C TYR A 200 6.16 17.98 -3.93
N GLY A 201 6.42 18.28 -2.65
CA GLY A 201 6.79 19.61 -2.19
C GLY A 201 8.09 20.12 -2.82
N LEU A 202 9.11 19.28 -2.91
CA LEU A 202 10.39 19.63 -3.55
C LEU A 202 10.20 19.97 -5.04
N ILE A 203 9.37 19.23 -5.75
CA ILE A 203 9.11 19.48 -7.17
C ILE A 203 8.27 20.74 -7.35
N GLU A 204 7.29 20.97 -6.48
CA GLU A 204 6.54 22.23 -6.49
C GLU A 204 7.46 23.44 -6.22
N ILE A 205 8.36 23.33 -5.25
CA ILE A 205 9.37 24.36 -4.95
C ILE A 205 10.29 24.54 -6.16
N TYR A 206 10.78 23.45 -6.77
CA TYR A 206 11.60 23.53 -7.97
C TYR A 206 10.85 24.22 -9.12
N ASN A 207 9.60 23.87 -9.38
CA ASN A 207 8.78 24.52 -10.41
C ASN A 207 8.56 26.00 -10.12
N ILE A 208 8.33 26.40 -8.87
CA ILE A 208 8.20 27.79 -8.45
C ILE A 208 9.50 28.55 -8.72
N ILE A 209 10.65 28.00 -8.29
CA ILE A 209 11.97 28.61 -8.49
C ILE A 209 12.30 28.70 -9.98
N TYR A 210 12.05 27.63 -10.74
CA TYR A 210 12.27 27.57 -12.17
C TYR A 210 11.43 28.64 -12.91
N HIS A 211 10.12 28.72 -12.64
CA HIS A 211 9.24 29.73 -13.20
C HIS A 211 9.66 31.15 -12.80
N TYR A 212 10.04 31.36 -11.54
CA TYR A 212 10.55 32.65 -11.05
C TYR A 212 11.84 33.05 -11.76
N TYR A 213 12.80 32.13 -11.92
CA TYR A 213 14.06 32.40 -12.61
C TYR A 213 13.88 32.71 -14.11
N PHE A 214 13.12 31.91 -14.82
CA PHE A 214 12.83 32.14 -16.24
C PHE A 214 11.97 33.37 -16.45
N TYR A 215 11.07 33.66 -15.56
CA TYR A 215 10.24 34.84 -15.59
C TYR A 215 11.09 36.11 -15.38
N ASN A 216 12.00 36.11 -14.42
CA ASN A 216 12.93 37.22 -14.22
C ASN A 216 13.91 37.41 -15.38
N ARG A 217 14.27 36.35 -16.10
CA ARG A 217 15.10 36.42 -17.28
C ARG A 217 14.32 37.07 -18.46
N GLY A 218 13.06 36.66 -18.65
CA GLY A 218 12.14 37.31 -19.61
C GLY A 218 11.76 38.75 -19.26
N TYR A 219 11.79 39.08 -17.93
CA TYR A 219 11.58 40.45 -17.44
C TYR A 219 12.68 41.41 -17.85
N LYS A 220 13.95 40.99 -17.77
CA LYS A 220 15.08 41.81 -18.26
C LYS A 220 14.99 42.13 -19.75
N GLU A 221 14.35 41.26 -20.53
CA GLU A 221 14.18 41.44 -21.99
C GLU A 221 12.92 42.21 -22.38
N LYS A 222 11.84 42.24 -21.56
CA LYS A 222 10.50 42.75 -21.94
C LYS A 222 9.95 43.93 -21.11
N ARG A 223 10.73 44.58 -20.23
CA ARG A 223 10.28 45.72 -19.40
C ARG A 223 8.92 45.55 -18.70
N ILE A 224 8.64 44.40 -18.15
CA ILE A 224 7.43 44.13 -17.36
C ILE A 224 7.61 44.71 -15.92
N THR A 225 6.60 45.42 -15.39
CA THR A 225 6.71 46.04 -14.03
C THR A 225 6.75 45.04 -12.91
N LEU A 226 7.49 45.34 -11.81
CA LEU A 226 7.66 44.53 -10.64
C LEU A 226 6.31 44.12 -9.99
N ALA A 227 5.31 45.02 -10.04
CA ALA A 227 3.95 44.78 -9.57
C ALA A 227 3.26 43.64 -10.34
N LYS A 228 3.38 43.60 -11.65
CA LYS A 228 2.79 42.56 -12.50
C LYS A 228 3.48 41.22 -12.31
N THR A 229 4.77 41.22 -11.99
CA THR A 229 5.55 40.03 -11.63
C THR A 229 5.06 39.45 -10.31
N LYS A 230 4.79 40.34 -9.31
CA LYS A 230 4.27 39.94 -7.99
C LYS A 230 2.86 39.36 -8.10
N GLU A 231 1.98 39.96 -8.87
CA GLU A 231 0.62 39.47 -9.11
C GLU A 231 0.62 38.12 -9.84
N MET A 232 1.46 37.94 -10.85
CA MET A 232 1.58 36.67 -11.55
C MET A 232 2.19 35.59 -10.67
N PHE A 233 3.18 35.91 -9.82
CA PHE A 233 3.74 35.00 -8.83
C PHE A 233 2.70 34.59 -7.79
N ILE A 234 1.90 35.54 -7.27
CA ILE A 234 0.80 35.26 -6.34
C ILE A 234 -0.29 34.41 -7.04
N CYS A 235 -0.58 34.68 -8.31
CA CYS A 235 -1.52 33.90 -9.10
C CYS A 235 -1.00 32.47 -9.36
N GLU A 236 0.28 32.28 -9.65
CA GLU A 236 0.92 30.98 -9.74
C GLU A 236 0.94 30.26 -8.39
N LEU A 237 1.34 30.97 -7.29
CA LEU A 237 1.27 30.45 -5.94
C LEU A 237 -0.15 30.04 -5.53
N SER A 238 -1.19 30.75 -5.98
CA SER A 238 -2.60 30.38 -5.72
C SER A 238 -3.05 29.14 -6.51
N LYS A 239 -2.39 28.85 -7.64
CA LYS A 239 -2.60 27.60 -8.38
C LYS A 239 -2.00 26.38 -7.66
N PHE A 240 -0.94 26.59 -6.88
CA PHE A 240 -0.43 25.58 -5.98
C PHE A 240 -1.35 25.57 -4.76
N HIS A 241 -1.93 24.48 -4.42
CA HIS A 241 -2.79 24.33 -3.23
C HIS A 241 -2.00 24.46 -1.92
N ILE A 242 -1.17 25.52 -1.82
CA ILE A 242 -0.29 25.80 -0.68
C ILE A 242 -1.07 25.78 0.62
N LYS A 243 -2.29 26.33 0.64
CA LYS A 243 -3.10 26.36 1.87
C LYS A 243 -3.38 24.95 2.40
N SER A 244 -3.72 23.99 1.54
CA SER A 244 -4.00 22.63 2.00
C SER A 244 -2.72 21.83 2.23
N LEU A 245 -1.64 22.10 1.47
CA LEU A 245 -0.31 21.57 1.77
C LEU A 245 0.19 22.08 3.13
N LEU A 246 0.00 23.36 3.46
CA LEU A 246 0.36 23.92 4.75
C LEU A 246 -0.48 23.33 5.89
N ILE A 247 -1.79 23.16 5.70
CA ILE A 247 -2.67 22.52 6.70
C ILE A 247 -2.25 21.07 6.87
N SER A 248 -2.02 20.33 5.78
CA SER A 248 -1.53 18.96 5.84
C SER A 248 -0.17 18.89 6.52
N ALA A 249 0.78 19.76 6.16
CA ALA A 249 2.11 19.84 6.77
C ALA A 249 2.04 20.19 8.28
N PHE A 250 1.13 21.08 8.67
CA PHE A 250 0.93 21.44 10.08
C PHE A 250 0.36 20.27 10.90
N ILE A 251 -0.64 19.57 10.37
CA ILE A 251 -1.20 18.38 11.01
C ILE A 251 -0.14 17.29 11.10
N ILE A 252 0.61 17.07 10.03
CA ILE A 252 1.74 16.16 9.97
C ILE A 252 2.78 16.50 11.03
N LEU A 253 3.13 17.78 11.18
CA LEU A 253 4.10 18.24 12.17
C LEU A 253 3.62 17.92 13.59
N ILE A 254 2.35 18.19 13.92
CA ILE A 254 1.77 17.87 15.23
C ILE A 254 1.85 16.36 15.50
N PHE A 255 1.49 15.54 14.51
CA PHE A 255 1.56 14.08 14.65
C PHE A 255 3.00 13.58 14.72
N ALA A 256 3.91 14.11 13.90
CA ALA A 256 5.33 13.76 13.93
C ALA A 256 5.96 14.11 15.29
N LEU A 257 5.65 15.27 15.86
CA LEU A 257 6.11 15.66 17.20
C LEU A 257 5.59 14.69 18.27
N LYS A 258 4.32 14.30 18.20
CA LYS A 258 3.74 13.36 19.15
C LYS A 258 4.38 11.96 19.03
N ILE A 259 4.63 11.48 17.82
CA ILE A 259 5.32 10.23 17.55
C ILE A 259 6.77 10.32 18.05
N PHE A 260 7.48 11.43 17.76
CA PHE A 260 8.86 11.64 18.20
C PHE A 260 9.00 11.65 19.71
N ILE A 261 8.09 12.32 20.44
CA ILE A 261 8.06 12.34 21.90
C ILE A 261 7.83 10.93 22.46
N ARG A 262 6.94 10.16 21.85
CA ARG A 262 6.68 8.76 22.23
C ARG A 262 7.86 7.83 21.94
N MET A 263 8.50 7.98 20.76
CA MET A 263 9.66 7.16 20.38
C MET A 263 10.86 7.41 21.29
N LYS A 264 11.05 8.64 21.78
CA LYS A 264 12.13 8.97 22.74
C LYS A 264 11.98 8.24 24.07
N ASN A 265 10.75 7.84 24.43
CA ASN A 265 10.45 7.14 25.67
C ASN A 265 10.36 5.61 25.48
N SER A 266 10.49 5.10 24.27
CA SER A 266 10.53 3.67 23.96
C SER A 266 11.94 3.28 23.57
N SER A 267 12.49 2.25 24.21
CA SER A 267 13.71 1.57 23.78
C SER A 267 13.45 0.81 22.47
N MET A 268 13.30 1.53 21.36
CA MET A 268 13.33 0.89 20.06
C MET A 268 14.78 0.54 19.73
N ASP A 269 15.15 -0.71 19.90
CA ASP A 269 16.34 -1.27 19.30
C ASP A 269 16.18 -1.20 17.77
N PHE A 270 16.73 -0.17 17.17
CA PHE A 270 17.08 -0.19 15.76
C PHE A 270 18.21 -1.20 15.62
N GLY A 271 17.83 -2.49 15.44
CA GLY A 271 18.75 -3.61 15.45
C GLY A 271 19.98 -3.36 14.59
N SER A 272 21.15 -3.44 15.21
CA SER A 272 22.46 -3.23 14.63
C SER A 272 22.93 -4.42 13.78
N GLY A 273 22.12 -4.91 12.86
CA GLY A 273 22.51 -6.05 12.02
C GLY A 273 21.99 -5.89 10.60
N MET A 274 22.83 -5.37 9.68
CA MET A 274 22.56 -5.59 8.26
C MET A 274 23.03 -7.00 7.89
N SER A 275 22.20 -7.74 7.13
CA SER A 275 22.63 -8.98 6.48
C SER A 275 23.89 -8.74 5.66
N SER A 276 24.79 -9.73 5.63
CA SER A 276 25.98 -9.70 4.79
C SER A 276 25.69 -9.65 3.28
N ASN A 277 24.47 -9.97 2.85
CA ASN A 277 24.09 -10.01 1.44
C ASN A 277 23.25 -8.80 1.01
N ILE A 278 23.91 -7.65 0.84
CA ILE A 278 23.24 -6.41 0.39
C ILE A 278 22.61 -6.54 -1.01
N ILE A 279 23.18 -7.40 -1.88
CA ILE A 279 22.67 -7.61 -3.24
C ILE A 279 21.29 -8.27 -3.18
N GLU A 280 21.11 -9.28 -2.33
CA GLU A 280 19.81 -9.92 -2.11
C GLU A 280 18.78 -8.92 -1.57
N ILE A 281 19.16 -8.06 -0.62
CA ILE A 281 18.30 -7.02 -0.08
C ILE A 281 17.79 -6.10 -1.19
N ILE A 282 18.69 -5.64 -2.07
CA ILE A 282 18.33 -4.78 -3.20
C ILE A 282 17.37 -5.50 -4.16
N VAL A 283 17.63 -6.77 -4.47
CA VAL A 283 16.74 -7.57 -5.32
C VAL A 283 15.34 -7.66 -4.71
N ARG A 284 15.22 -8.01 -3.43
CA ARG A 284 13.94 -8.12 -2.74
C ARG A 284 13.22 -6.78 -2.64
N ALA A 285 13.96 -5.73 -2.32
CA ALA A 285 13.35 -4.42 -2.11
C ALA A 285 12.86 -3.79 -3.42
N PHE A 286 13.57 -3.97 -4.53
CA PHE A 286 13.31 -3.19 -5.73
C PHE A 286 12.84 -3.99 -6.95
N ILE A 287 13.30 -5.22 -7.14
CA ILE A 287 13.03 -5.95 -8.40
C ILE A 287 12.42 -7.35 -8.21
N PHE A 288 12.02 -7.67 -6.99
CA PHE A 288 11.45 -8.99 -6.66
C PHE A 288 10.35 -9.47 -7.62
N PRO A 289 9.37 -8.64 -8.03
CA PRO A 289 8.34 -9.08 -8.96
C PRO A 289 8.87 -9.53 -10.32
N ILE A 290 9.99 -8.97 -10.78
CA ILE A 290 10.60 -9.32 -12.07
C ILE A 290 11.28 -10.68 -11.98
N VAL A 291 11.93 -10.96 -10.85
CA VAL A 291 12.75 -12.17 -10.67
C VAL A 291 12.04 -13.29 -9.93
N TYR A 292 10.79 -13.09 -9.53
CA TYR A 292 10.06 -14.03 -8.66
C TYR A 292 10.10 -15.49 -9.13
N GLY A 293 9.94 -15.70 -10.43
CA GLY A 293 9.92 -17.06 -11.01
C GLY A 293 11.26 -17.79 -10.91
N ILE A 294 12.37 -17.06 -10.84
CA ILE A 294 13.73 -17.60 -10.81
C ILE A 294 14.46 -17.30 -9.51
N TYR A 295 13.76 -16.69 -8.53
CA TYR A 295 14.39 -16.11 -7.33
C TYR A 295 15.26 -17.12 -6.57
N ASN A 296 14.76 -18.34 -6.36
CA ASN A 296 15.47 -19.39 -5.64
C ASN A 296 16.72 -19.93 -6.38
N ASN A 297 16.85 -19.61 -7.68
CA ASN A 297 17.99 -20.00 -8.52
C ASN A 297 19.00 -18.85 -8.72
N LEU A 298 18.76 -17.70 -8.06
CA LEU A 298 19.67 -16.56 -8.16
C LEU A 298 20.93 -16.77 -7.32
N ASN A 299 21.98 -16.09 -7.73
CA ASN A 299 23.18 -15.84 -6.96
C ASN A 299 23.55 -14.36 -7.07
N ASN A 300 24.54 -13.92 -6.31
CA ASN A 300 24.95 -12.52 -6.30
C ASN A 300 25.39 -11.98 -7.66
N GLN A 301 26.04 -12.80 -8.48
CA GLN A 301 26.52 -12.36 -9.80
C GLN A 301 25.35 -12.13 -10.77
N ILE A 302 24.45 -13.09 -10.88
CA ILE A 302 23.23 -12.97 -11.71
C ILE A 302 22.37 -11.81 -11.21
N SER A 303 22.19 -11.69 -9.91
CA SER A 303 21.43 -10.61 -9.28
C SER A 303 22.01 -9.24 -9.60
N LEU A 304 23.32 -9.08 -9.53
CA LEU A 304 24.00 -7.83 -9.89
C LEU A 304 23.78 -7.47 -11.35
N LEU A 305 23.89 -8.44 -12.28
CA LEU A 305 23.60 -8.21 -13.70
C LEU A 305 22.16 -7.76 -13.93
N ILE A 306 21.20 -8.38 -13.24
CA ILE A 306 19.77 -7.99 -13.35
C ILE A 306 19.54 -6.57 -12.79
N ILE A 307 20.17 -6.23 -11.65
CA ILE A 307 20.09 -4.89 -11.06
C ILE A 307 20.64 -3.85 -12.06
N ILE A 308 21.83 -4.10 -12.62
CA ILE A 308 22.43 -3.20 -13.62
C ILE A 308 21.53 -3.06 -14.83
N ALA A 309 21.01 -4.16 -15.38
CA ALA A 309 20.09 -4.13 -16.52
C ALA A 309 18.83 -3.34 -16.22
N PHE A 310 18.27 -3.49 -15.01
CA PHE A 310 17.10 -2.74 -14.57
C PHE A 310 17.38 -1.24 -14.41
N ILE A 311 18.53 -0.86 -13.85
CA ILE A 311 18.96 0.54 -13.75
C ILE A 311 19.12 1.13 -15.15
N LEU A 312 19.81 0.43 -16.06
CA LEU A 312 19.96 0.88 -17.45
C LEU A 312 18.62 1.05 -18.15
N PHE A 313 17.67 0.13 -17.93
CA PHE A 313 16.30 0.24 -18.44
C PHE A 313 15.59 1.51 -17.92
N LEU A 314 15.70 1.83 -16.63
CA LEU A 314 15.10 3.03 -16.06
C LEU A 314 15.77 4.31 -16.60
N VAL A 315 17.09 4.30 -16.79
CA VAL A 315 17.85 5.43 -17.35
C VAL A 315 17.50 5.63 -18.83
N ASP A 316 17.49 4.58 -19.65
CA ASP A 316 17.09 4.63 -21.05
C ASP A 316 15.62 5.08 -21.17
N GLY A 317 14.74 4.58 -20.29
CA GLY A 317 13.37 5.05 -20.18
C GLY A 317 13.28 6.56 -20.04
N TYR A 318 14.07 7.18 -19.15
CA TYR A 318 14.09 8.64 -18.96
C TYR A 318 14.48 9.39 -20.23
N PHE A 319 15.46 8.89 -21.00
CA PHE A 319 15.90 9.55 -22.23
C PHE A 319 14.91 9.36 -23.39
N THR A 320 14.20 8.24 -23.42
CA THR A 320 13.30 7.88 -24.53
C THR A 320 11.87 8.39 -24.36
N ILE A 321 11.43 8.74 -23.14
CA ILE A 321 10.12 9.36 -22.91
C ILE A 321 10.10 10.83 -23.37
N LYS A 322 8.87 11.36 -23.60
CA LYS A 322 8.66 12.77 -23.98
C LYS A 322 9.10 13.71 -22.86
N LYS A 323 9.58 14.90 -23.24
CA LYS A 323 10.03 15.93 -22.28
C LYS A 323 8.94 16.29 -21.25
N GLU A 324 7.68 16.35 -21.67
CA GLU A 324 6.53 16.66 -20.81
C GLU A 324 6.28 15.59 -19.74
N SER A 325 6.62 14.34 -20.02
CA SER A 325 6.47 13.22 -19.11
C SER A 325 7.63 13.05 -18.12
N ARG A 326 8.79 13.68 -18.39
CA ARG A 326 10.02 13.48 -17.59
C ARG A 326 9.87 13.89 -16.13
N ASN A 327 9.27 15.06 -15.87
CA ASN A 327 9.07 15.50 -14.48
C ASN A 327 8.16 14.54 -13.72
N PHE A 328 7.09 14.06 -14.35
CA PHE A 328 6.19 13.09 -13.74
C PHE A 328 6.89 11.73 -13.51
N TYR A 329 7.71 11.29 -14.44
CA TYR A 329 8.53 10.10 -14.31
C TYR A 329 9.50 10.21 -13.12
N ILE A 330 10.22 11.34 -13.00
CA ILE A 330 11.17 11.58 -11.89
C ILE A 330 10.44 11.54 -10.54
N ILE A 331 9.23 12.14 -10.43
CA ILE A 331 8.43 12.09 -9.20
C ILE A 331 8.16 10.64 -8.79
N LEU A 332 7.69 9.83 -9.72
CA LEU A 332 7.35 8.43 -9.45
C LEU A 332 8.60 7.59 -9.17
N LEU A 333 9.70 7.86 -9.85
CA LEU A 333 10.97 7.19 -9.62
C LEU A 333 11.53 7.53 -8.24
N LEU A 334 11.53 8.81 -7.85
CA LEU A 334 11.97 9.23 -6.51
C LEU A 334 11.08 8.66 -5.40
N ALA A 335 9.75 8.64 -5.61
CA ALA A 335 8.83 8.01 -4.67
C ALA A 335 9.13 6.51 -4.50
N TYR A 336 9.37 5.79 -5.59
CA TYR A 336 9.75 4.39 -5.59
C TYR A 336 11.09 4.14 -4.86
N LEU A 337 12.13 4.91 -5.20
CA LEU A 337 13.45 4.74 -4.59
C LEU A 337 13.45 5.12 -3.10
N SER A 338 12.75 6.21 -2.72
CA SER A 338 12.71 6.67 -1.34
C SER A 338 12.05 5.65 -0.41
N ILE A 339 10.95 5.01 -0.84
CA ILE A 339 10.31 3.98 0.00
C ILE A 339 11.19 2.75 0.14
N GLY A 340 11.90 2.34 -0.92
CA GLY A 340 12.83 1.23 -0.86
C GLY A 340 13.99 1.47 0.10
N VAL A 341 14.63 2.64 0.01
CA VAL A 341 15.71 3.04 0.93
C VAL A 341 15.23 3.08 2.37
N ILE A 342 14.07 3.69 2.62
CA ILE A 342 13.51 3.76 3.99
C ILE A 342 13.17 2.37 4.53
N THR A 343 12.55 1.52 3.71
CA THR A 343 12.23 0.15 4.15
C THR A 343 13.51 -0.59 4.56
N ILE A 344 14.59 -0.48 3.77
CA ILE A 344 15.87 -1.11 4.09
C ILE A 344 16.46 -0.53 5.38
N THR A 345 16.46 0.79 5.55
CA THR A 345 17.13 1.45 6.68
C THR A 345 16.36 1.35 7.99
N THR A 346 15.02 1.43 7.95
CA THR A 346 14.19 1.36 9.16
C THR A 346 13.88 -0.06 9.62
N ARG A 347 14.15 -1.07 8.78
CA ARG A 347 13.89 -2.47 9.04
C ARG A 347 15.15 -3.33 8.88
N SER A 348 16.29 -2.80 9.30
CA SER A 348 17.59 -3.49 9.20
C SER A 348 17.59 -4.85 9.90
N SER A 349 16.89 -5.01 11.03
CA SER A 349 16.74 -6.29 11.72
C SER A 349 16.05 -7.37 10.87
N ILE A 350 15.19 -6.99 9.94
CA ILE A 350 14.50 -7.93 9.04
C ILE A 350 15.47 -8.54 8.03
N THR A 351 16.53 -7.81 7.68
CA THR A 351 17.55 -8.29 6.77
C THR A 351 18.31 -9.51 7.30
N LEU A 352 18.28 -9.73 8.63
CA LEU A 352 18.88 -10.90 9.26
C LEU A 352 18.16 -12.21 8.90
N PHE A 353 16.86 -12.13 8.54
CA PHE A 353 16.06 -13.29 8.13
C PHE A 353 16.20 -13.61 6.63
N LEU A 354 16.98 -12.83 5.86
CA LEU A 354 17.26 -13.13 4.46
C LEU A 354 18.29 -14.27 4.39
N ASN A 355 17.90 -15.32 3.73
CA ASN A 355 18.67 -16.55 3.71
C ASN A 355 18.90 -17.02 2.27
N ASN A 356 19.99 -16.53 1.67
CA ASN A 356 20.53 -16.99 0.39
C ASN A 356 19.50 -17.23 -0.72
N TYR A 357 18.70 -16.19 -1.03
CA TYR A 357 17.67 -16.23 -2.09
C TYR A 357 16.55 -17.26 -1.87
N GLN A 358 16.30 -17.65 -0.65
CA GLN A 358 15.10 -18.44 -0.33
C GLN A 358 13.90 -17.51 -0.10
N THR A 359 12.76 -17.85 -0.69
CA THR A 359 11.51 -17.15 -0.38
C THR A 359 11.20 -17.35 1.09
N SER A 360 11.22 -16.29 1.87
CA SER A 360 11.01 -16.32 3.30
C SER A 360 10.23 -15.09 3.79
N TYR A 361 9.88 -15.12 5.04
CA TYR A 361 9.10 -14.20 5.85
C TYR A 361 9.19 -12.67 5.55
N PRO A 362 10.31 -12.03 5.16
CA PRO A 362 10.35 -10.58 5.02
C PRO A 362 9.66 -9.97 3.81
N ASP A 363 9.11 -10.75 2.89
CA ASP A 363 8.55 -10.24 1.61
C ASP A 363 7.43 -9.20 1.83
N ARG A 364 6.67 -9.31 2.92
CA ARG A 364 5.62 -8.34 3.29
C ARG A 364 6.14 -6.91 3.44
N TYR A 365 7.36 -6.72 3.91
CA TYR A 365 7.93 -5.40 4.13
C TYR A 365 8.37 -4.72 2.83
N TYR A 366 8.71 -5.51 1.81
CA TYR A 366 9.11 -5.01 0.50
C TYR A 366 7.96 -4.89 -0.49
N MET A 367 6.76 -5.39 -0.14
CA MET A 367 5.62 -5.41 -1.06
C MET A 367 5.23 -4.03 -1.58
N LEU A 368 5.34 -2.99 -0.73
CA LEU A 368 5.02 -1.63 -1.15
C LEU A 368 5.99 -1.12 -2.20
N THR A 369 7.30 -1.27 -2.00
CA THR A 369 8.31 -0.87 -2.97
C THR A 369 8.12 -1.64 -4.29
N ASN A 370 7.87 -2.94 -4.19
CA ASN A 370 7.60 -3.80 -5.34
C ASN A 370 6.34 -3.38 -6.12
N ALA A 371 5.29 -2.96 -5.44
CA ALA A 371 4.10 -2.40 -6.08
C ALA A 371 4.38 -1.03 -6.73
N MET A 372 5.19 -0.19 -6.08
CA MET A 372 5.56 1.13 -6.60
C MET A 372 6.43 1.07 -7.86
N MET A 373 7.17 -0.01 -8.08
CA MET A 373 7.97 -0.23 -9.29
C MET A 373 7.14 -0.09 -10.59
N PHE A 374 5.87 -0.52 -10.56
CA PHE A 374 5.00 -0.48 -11.73
C PHE A 374 4.65 0.94 -12.19
N PHE A 375 4.78 1.95 -11.33
CA PHE A 375 4.41 3.33 -11.64
C PHE A 375 5.41 4.00 -12.62
N PRO A 376 6.72 4.09 -12.33
CA PRO A 376 7.68 4.64 -13.30
C PRO A 376 7.72 3.83 -14.59
N ILE A 377 7.65 2.50 -14.54
CA ILE A 377 7.58 1.65 -15.73
C ILE A 377 6.31 1.96 -16.53
N GLY A 378 5.18 2.21 -15.87
CA GLY A 378 3.93 2.62 -16.51
C GLY A 378 4.05 3.92 -17.32
N VAL A 379 4.87 4.89 -16.87
CA VAL A 379 5.14 6.11 -17.66
C VAL A 379 5.91 5.77 -18.94
N ILE A 380 6.95 4.94 -18.83
CA ILE A 380 7.73 4.48 -19.98
C ILE A 380 6.82 3.78 -20.99
N ILE A 381 6.03 2.81 -20.55
CA ILE A 381 5.06 2.09 -21.39
C ILE A 381 4.07 3.05 -22.06
N SER A 382 3.55 4.02 -21.28
CA SER A 382 2.58 4.98 -21.80
C SER A 382 3.13 5.77 -22.99
N ASP A 383 4.36 6.27 -22.86
CA ASP A 383 4.99 7.08 -23.89
C ASP A 383 5.45 6.24 -25.08
N TRP A 384 6.01 5.03 -24.84
CA TRP A 384 6.44 4.15 -25.92
C TRP A 384 5.29 3.67 -26.80
N LEU A 385 4.11 3.43 -26.24
CA LEU A 385 2.91 3.05 -27.02
C LEU A 385 2.37 4.16 -27.90
N ILE A 386 2.66 5.43 -27.58
CA ILE A 386 2.19 6.59 -28.35
C ILE A 386 3.21 6.99 -29.43
N GLN A 387 4.49 6.66 -29.25
CA GLN A 387 5.55 6.99 -30.21
C GLN A 387 5.37 6.26 -31.56
N SER A 388 5.92 6.81 -32.63
CA SER A 388 5.88 6.19 -33.97
C SER A 388 6.80 4.97 -34.12
N ARG A 389 7.80 4.83 -33.25
CA ARG A 389 8.81 3.75 -33.30
C ARG A 389 8.18 2.39 -32.96
N GLN A 390 8.08 1.53 -33.98
CA GLN A 390 7.43 0.20 -33.86
C GLN A 390 8.11 -0.69 -32.79
N GLY A 391 9.45 -0.69 -32.74
CA GLY A 391 10.21 -1.48 -31.76
C GLY A 391 9.86 -1.17 -30.31
N LEU A 392 9.71 0.13 -29.97
CA LEU A 392 9.34 0.54 -28.62
C LEU A 392 7.92 0.09 -28.24
N LYS A 393 6.98 0.09 -29.21
CA LYS A 393 5.62 -0.42 -28.99
C LYS A 393 5.62 -1.91 -28.70
N ILE A 394 6.38 -2.69 -29.46
CA ILE A 394 6.51 -4.14 -29.24
C ILE A 394 7.11 -4.39 -27.87
N PHE A 395 8.17 -3.67 -27.51
CA PHE A 395 8.82 -3.81 -26.20
C PHE A 395 7.87 -3.45 -25.04
N ALA A 396 7.11 -2.37 -25.16
CA ALA A 396 6.07 -2.00 -24.20
C ALA A 396 5.02 -3.10 -24.04
N MET A 397 4.57 -3.70 -25.13
CA MET A 397 3.61 -4.81 -25.06
C MET A 397 4.22 -6.06 -24.40
N LEU A 398 5.48 -6.38 -24.70
CA LEU A 398 6.18 -7.51 -24.04
C LEU A 398 6.28 -7.30 -22.53
N ILE A 399 6.57 -6.07 -22.07
CA ILE A 399 6.58 -5.76 -20.63
C ILE A 399 5.19 -5.94 -20.01
N ILE A 400 4.11 -5.53 -20.68
CA ILE A 400 2.74 -5.74 -20.19
C ILE A 400 2.44 -7.24 -20.07
N PHE A 401 2.78 -8.00 -21.08
CA PHE A 401 2.54 -9.45 -21.07
C PHE A 401 3.42 -10.20 -20.08
N SER A 402 4.62 -9.69 -19.74
CA SER A 402 5.49 -10.34 -18.78
C SER A 402 4.86 -10.46 -17.39
N VAL A 403 4.04 -9.47 -16.96
CA VAL A 403 3.31 -9.54 -15.68
C VAL A 403 2.33 -10.72 -15.67
N LEU A 404 1.57 -10.88 -16.74
CA LEU A 404 0.64 -12.02 -16.89
C LEU A 404 1.39 -13.34 -16.98
N PHE A 405 2.49 -13.36 -17.72
CA PHE A 405 3.33 -14.55 -17.87
C PHE A 405 3.91 -14.98 -16.50
N ILE A 406 4.46 -14.06 -15.72
CA ILE A 406 4.97 -14.36 -14.38
C ILE A 406 3.85 -14.92 -13.49
N ALA A 407 2.65 -14.35 -13.55
CA ALA A 407 1.51 -14.82 -12.77
C ALA A 407 1.06 -16.24 -13.18
N VAL A 408 1.03 -16.54 -14.48
CA VAL A 408 0.66 -17.88 -15.00
C VAL A 408 1.71 -18.92 -14.64
N PHE A 409 3.00 -18.61 -14.84
CA PHE A 409 4.09 -19.54 -14.51
C PHE A 409 4.21 -19.84 -13.03
N ASN A 410 3.86 -18.87 -12.19
CA ASN A 410 3.90 -19.02 -10.74
C ASN A 410 2.49 -19.21 -10.14
N TYR A 411 1.54 -19.71 -10.92
CA TYR A 411 0.13 -19.85 -10.50
C TYR A 411 -0.02 -20.53 -9.14
N LYS A 412 0.67 -21.67 -8.92
CA LYS A 412 0.61 -22.38 -7.64
C LYS A 412 1.07 -21.50 -6.49
N LYS A 413 2.20 -20.80 -6.61
CA LYS A 413 2.77 -19.95 -5.58
C LYS A 413 1.96 -18.65 -5.34
N ILE A 414 1.20 -18.19 -6.33
CA ILE A 414 0.42 -16.95 -6.24
C ILE A 414 -1.03 -17.22 -5.79
N PHE A 415 -1.62 -18.34 -6.21
CA PHE A 415 -3.04 -18.65 -6.03
C PHE A 415 -3.32 -19.90 -5.17
N ARG A 416 -2.34 -20.79 -4.96
CA ARG A 416 -2.50 -22.01 -4.19
C ARG A 416 -1.32 -22.17 -3.23
N LEU A 417 -1.44 -21.53 -2.06
CA LEU A 417 -0.50 -21.78 -0.97
C LEU A 417 -0.88 -23.08 -0.28
N GLU A 418 0.10 -23.97 -0.12
CA GLU A 418 -0.05 -25.21 0.64
C GLU A 418 0.35 -24.95 2.11
N LYS A 419 -0.20 -25.75 3.04
CA LYS A 419 0.09 -25.64 4.49
C LYS A 419 1.59 -25.67 4.78
N ASN A 420 2.32 -26.53 4.06
CA ASN A 420 3.78 -26.66 4.24
C ASN A 420 4.56 -25.36 3.96
N ASP A 421 3.95 -24.42 3.23
CA ASP A 421 4.51 -23.10 2.98
C ASP A 421 4.28 -22.10 4.13
N LEU A 422 3.47 -22.49 5.14
CA LEU A 422 2.95 -21.61 6.19
C LEU A 422 3.06 -22.25 7.59
N PRO A 423 4.26 -22.61 8.05
CA PRO A 423 4.44 -23.36 9.29
C PRO A 423 3.96 -22.62 10.54
N TRP A 424 3.80 -21.29 10.47
CA TRP A 424 3.39 -20.43 11.59
C TRP A 424 1.89 -20.10 11.60
N ILE A 425 1.09 -20.65 10.69
CA ILE A 425 -0.37 -20.46 10.67
C ILE A 425 -1.02 -21.77 11.08
N THR A 426 -1.85 -21.71 12.10
CA THR A 426 -2.67 -22.85 12.51
C THR A 426 -3.90 -22.94 11.61
N GLU A 427 -4.41 -24.17 11.39
CA GLU A 427 -5.68 -24.39 10.66
C GLU A 427 -6.89 -24.22 11.59
N ARG A 428 -6.70 -23.65 12.78
CA ARG A 428 -7.79 -23.41 13.72
C ARG A 428 -8.58 -22.18 13.29
N ASP A 429 -9.89 -22.31 13.25
CA ASP A 429 -10.77 -21.15 13.12
C ASP A 429 -10.93 -20.41 14.46
N PHE A 430 -11.35 -19.18 14.40
CA PHE A 430 -11.51 -18.36 15.61
C PHE A 430 -12.57 -18.91 16.56
N LYS A 431 -13.60 -19.60 16.05
CA LYS A 431 -14.60 -20.28 16.87
C LYS A 431 -13.99 -21.33 17.77
N SER A 432 -13.15 -22.20 17.20
CA SER A 432 -12.44 -23.26 17.98
C SER A 432 -11.52 -22.63 19.02
N GLN A 433 -10.78 -21.57 18.65
CA GLN A 433 -9.88 -20.86 19.58
C GLN A 433 -10.62 -20.30 20.80
N ILE A 434 -11.83 -19.72 20.60
CA ILE A 434 -12.66 -19.23 21.71
C ILE A 434 -13.15 -20.38 22.60
N ILE A 435 -13.65 -21.47 22.00
CA ILE A 435 -14.17 -22.62 22.74
C ILE A 435 -13.05 -23.30 23.56
N ASP A 436 -11.86 -23.45 22.98
CA ASP A 436 -10.70 -24.03 23.66
C ASP A 436 -10.32 -23.19 24.88
N SER A 437 -10.26 -21.86 24.74
CA SER A 437 -9.96 -20.93 25.83
C SER A 437 -11.05 -20.96 26.93
N TYR A 438 -12.32 -21.03 26.53
CA TYR A 438 -13.44 -21.13 27.47
C TYR A 438 -13.39 -22.44 28.26
N ASN A 439 -13.20 -23.58 27.59
CA ASN A 439 -13.16 -24.91 28.21
C ASN A 439 -11.95 -25.12 29.15
N SER A 440 -10.82 -24.48 28.82
CA SER A 440 -9.60 -24.51 29.63
C SER A 440 -9.61 -23.48 30.76
N ASP A 441 -10.66 -22.65 30.86
CA ASP A 441 -10.74 -21.49 31.77
C ASP A 441 -9.52 -20.59 31.73
N ASN A 442 -8.96 -20.38 30.49
CA ASN A 442 -7.75 -19.60 30.26
C ASN A 442 -8.06 -18.10 30.40
N ARG A 443 -7.90 -17.58 31.61
CA ARG A 443 -8.24 -16.20 31.99
C ARG A 443 -7.00 -15.43 32.44
N THR A 444 -7.10 -14.10 32.34
CA THR A 444 -6.15 -13.19 32.95
C THR A 444 -6.17 -13.33 34.49
N ASN A 445 -5.08 -12.96 35.15
CA ASN A 445 -4.94 -13.08 36.62
C ASN A 445 -6.03 -12.32 37.42
N ASP A 446 -6.61 -11.27 36.85
CA ASP A 446 -7.72 -10.49 37.41
C ASP A 446 -9.11 -11.12 37.14
N GLY A 447 -9.17 -12.20 36.36
CA GLY A 447 -10.38 -12.91 35.97
C GLY A 447 -11.33 -12.13 35.04
N ASN A 448 -10.94 -10.94 34.53
CA ASN A 448 -11.83 -10.10 33.77
C ASN A 448 -11.89 -10.45 32.27
N TYR A 449 -10.89 -11.18 31.77
CA TYR A 449 -10.74 -11.48 30.33
C TYR A 449 -10.38 -12.95 30.12
N TYR A 450 -10.90 -13.54 29.03
CA TYR A 450 -10.36 -14.77 28.46
C TYR A 450 -9.17 -14.44 27.56
N ILE A 451 -8.12 -15.24 27.64
CA ILE A 451 -6.93 -15.18 26.80
C ILE A 451 -7.13 -16.14 25.64
N ILE A 452 -7.34 -15.60 24.43
CA ILE A 452 -7.50 -16.38 23.22
C ILE A 452 -6.18 -16.42 22.47
N GLU A 453 -5.62 -17.62 22.27
CA GLU A 453 -4.44 -17.80 21.44
C GLU A 453 -4.79 -17.62 19.97
N ILE A 454 -4.02 -16.79 19.26
CA ILE A 454 -4.18 -16.47 17.83
C ILE A 454 -2.85 -16.59 17.09
N ASP A 455 -2.90 -16.74 15.76
CA ASP A 455 -1.69 -16.82 14.93
C ASP A 455 -0.87 -15.52 14.94
N PRO A 456 0.44 -15.56 14.85
CA PRO A 456 1.37 -16.67 15.05
C PRO A 456 1.90 -16.70 16.50
N GLU A 457 1.20 -17.30 17.43
CA GLU A 457 1.56 -17.35 18.87
C GLU A 457 1.33 -16.00 19.59
N TRP A 458 0.30 -15.28 19.21
CA TRP A 458 -0.14 -14.06 19.88
C TRP A 458 -1.35 -14.33 20.77
N GLU A 459 -1.67 -13.39 21.66
CA GLU A 459 -2.79 -13.45 22.57
C GLU A 459 -3.75 -12.30 22.36
N MET A 460 -5.04 -12.59 22.40
CA MET A 460 -6.12 -11.62 22.37
C MET A 460 -6.95 -11.72 23.65
N ASN A 461 -7.11 -10.61 24.37
CA ASN A 461 -7.91 -10.56 25.60
C ASN A 461 -9.34 -10.12 25.27
N LEU A 462 -10.32 -11.02 25.46
CA LEU A 462 -11.73 -10.73 25.30
C LEU A 462 -12.44 -10.66 26.67
N PRO A 463 -13.35 -9.68 26.89
CA PRO A 463 -14.13 -9.60 28.12
C PRO A 463 -14.89 -10.91 28.38
N VAL A 464 -14.91 -11.38 29.63
CA VAL A 464 -15.61 -12.61 30.03
C VAL A 464 -17.06 -12.61 29.55
N LYS A 465 -17.78 -11.50 29.72
CA LYS A 465 -19.17 -11.37 29.25
C LYS A 465 -19.32 -11.66 27.76
N VAL A 466 -18.38 -11.18 26.91
CA VAL A 466 -18.42 -11.37 25.44
C VAL A 466 -18.28 -12.83 25.07
N VAL A 467 -17.36 -13.54 25.73
CA VAL A 467 -17.14 -14.97 25.50
C VAL A 467 -18.29 -15.81 26.04
N ASP A 468 -18.78 -15.53 27.25
CA ASP A 468 -19.92 -16.24 27.85
C ASP A 468 -21.21 -16.07 27.00
N ASP A 469 -21.49 -14.86 26.49
CA ASP A 469 -22.62 -14.60 25.61
C ASP A 469 -22.47 -15.38 24.29
N PHE A 470 -21.27 -15.47 23.75
CA PHE A 470 -20.98 -16.27 22.55
C PHE A 470 -21.22 -17.77 22.79
N VAL A 471 -20.70 -18.32 23.90
CA VAL A 471 -20.86 -19.76 24.21
C VAL A 471 -22.33 -20.12 24.45
N LYS A 472 -23.10 -19.24 25.13
CA LYS A 472 -24.55 -19.44 25.31
C LYS A 472 -25.33 -19.46 23.99
N LEU A 473 -24.87 -18.74 22.96
CA LEU A 473 -25.49 -18.77 21.64
C LEU A 473 -25.21 -20.06 20.87
N LYS A 474 -24.15 -20.79 21.23
CA LYS A 474 -23.73 -22.02 20.52
C LYS A 474 -24.21 -23.30 21.20
N ASN A 475 -24.61 -23.23 22.48
CA ASN A 475 -25.30 -24.27 23.21
C ASN A 475 -26.83 -24.14 23.09
#